data_1ac5061aaf86d2a896365abec84e4d38
#
_entry.id   1ac5061aaf86d2a896365abec84e4d38
#
_cell.length_a   1.000
_cell.length_b   1.000
_cell.length_c   1.000
_cell.angle_alpha   90.00
_cell.angle_beta   90.00
_cell.angle_gamma   90.00
#
_symmetry.space_group_name_H-M   'P 1'
#
loop_
_entity.id
_entity.type
_entity.pdbx_description
1 polymer ?
#
loop_
_entity_poly.entity_id
_entity_poly.type
_entity_poly.pdbx_seq_one_letter_code
_entity_poly.pdbx_strand_id
1 'polypeptide(L)'
;GWRNRMFIHKYDLRTGLFQRLTYGHTSTYINDVSQDGHYLLFSRREPNLTERPFSRTYIYKMDLRTMHVDTLIKGEKFVSRAVFSPDATQLLLDASGEAFDGIGLKIKEGQTSNTSDGQLFLYNIADKSIKPLTKDFAPSVDSYEWNTLDKQIYITAKDKDRVRMYSLNPSNGKIKQLQAKEDVISDYSIANQAFEMVYFGLSASNSQRLYTYNLKNDASSCLIDLSKEILRDVTLGEVQDWNFVSAQGDTIYGRFYLPPHFDATKKYPMIVNYYGGTTPTAR
;
A
#
# COMPACT_ATOMS: atom_id res chain seq x y z
N GLY A 1 5.62 9.73 -24.05
CA GLY A 1 6.79 9.09 -24.60
C GLY A 1 8.10 9.50 -23.94
N TRP A 2 9.21 8.94 -24.40
CA TRP A 2 10.56 9.20 -23.88
C TRP A 2 11.00 10.68 -23.91
N ARG A 3 10.31 11.53 -24.64
CA ARG A 3 10.57 12.98 -24.73
C ARG A 3 9.96 13.78 -23.57
N ASN A 4 8.95 13.24 -22.90
CA ASN A 4 8.32 13.90 -21.75
C ASN A 4 9.08 13.55 -20.48
N ARG A 5 9.77 14.52 -19.91
CA ARG A 5 10.50 14.38 -18.65
C ARG A 5 9.86 15.24 -17.59
N MET A 6 9.71 14.68 -16.41
CA MET A 6 9.20 15.38 -15.24
C MET A 6 10.36 15.82 -14.35
N PHE A 7 10.27 17.06 -13.87
CA PHE A 7 11.24 17.62 -12.96
C PHE A 7 10.50 18.31 -11.81
N ILE A 8 11.15 18.35 -10.66
CA ILE A 8 10.58 18.92 -9.45
C ILE A 8 10.86 20.42 -9.46
N HIS A 9 9.84 21.19 -9.11
CA HIS A 9 9.90 22.63 -8.99
C HIS A 9 9.35 23.06 -7.64
N LYS A 10 9.92 24.15 -7.10
CA LYS A 10 9.43 24.87 -5.94
C LYS A 10 8.74 26.15 -6.40
N TYR A 11 7.54 26.40 -5.88
CA TYR A 11 6.79 27.61 -6.13
C TYR A 11 6.54 28.34 -4.80
N ASP A 12 6.92 29.60 -4.71
CA ASP A 12 6.63 30.45 -3.55
C ASP A 12 5.28 31.14 -3.77
N LEU A 13 4.28 30.74 -2.97
CA LEU A 13 2.90 31.24 -3.11
C LEU A 13 2.77 32.73 -2.79
N ARG A 14 3.66 33.30 -1.99
CA ARG A 14 3.64 34.72 -1.60
C ARG A 14 4.25 35.62 -2.65
N THR A 15 5.37 35.21 -3.25
CA THR A 15 6.14 36.03 -4.21
C THR A 15 5.86 35.68 -5.66
N GLY A 16 5.25 34.52 -5.94
CA GLY A 16 5.08 33.98 -7.28
C GLY A 16 6.37 33.45 -7.91
N LEU A 17 7.46 33.37 -7.15
CA LEU A 17 8.74 32.87 -7.68
C LEU A 17 8.70 31.38 -7.89
N PHE A 18 9.29 30.98 -8.99
CA PHE A 18 9.35 29.60 -9.46
C PHE A 18 10.81 29.18 -9.62
N GLN A 19 11.18 28.07 -8.98
CA GLN A 19 12.52 27.51 -9.01
C GLN A 19 12.50 26.05 -9.39
N ARG A 20 13.26 25.66 -10.40
CA ARG A 20 13.48 24.25 -10.73
C ARG A 20 14.51 23.65 -9.77
N LEU A 21 14.18 22.50 -9.16
CA LEU A 21 15.02 21.83 -8.16
C LEU A 21 15.83 20.68 -8.75
N THR A 22 15.31 20.00 -9.78
CA THR A 22 15.97 18.82 -10.35
C THR A 22 16.25 18.97 -11.84
N TYR A 23 17.36 18.40 -12.29
CA TYR A 23 17.90 18.52 -13.64
C TYR A 23 18.35 17.14 -14.16
N GLY A 24 18.71 17.04 -15.44
CA GLY A 24 19.30 15.85 -16.03
C GLY A 24 18.50 15.22 -17.16
N HIS A 25 18.81 13.96 -17.45
CA HIS A 25 18.28 13.25 -18.62
C HIS A 25 17.11 12.29 -18.31
N THR A 26 16.82 12.06 -17.05
CA THR A 26 15.75 11.18 -16.58
C THR A 26 14.74 11.97 -15.74
N SER A 27 13.49 11.52 -15.74
CA SER A 27 12.45 12.11 -14.89
C SER A 27 12.78 11.93 -13.41
N THR A 28 12.34 12.89 -12.60
CA THR A 28 12.40 12.84 -11.14
C THR A 28 11.01 12.93 -10.55
N TYR A 29 10.78 12.20 -9.46
CA TYR A 29 9.47 12.06 -8.81
C TYR A 29 9.60 12.39 -7.34
N ILE A 30 8.68 13.22 -6.82
CA ILE A 30 8.60 13.48 -5.39
C ILE A 30 8.15 12.20 -4.70
N ASN A 31 8.86 11.82 -3.67
CA ASN A 31 8.49 10.73 -2.78
C ASN A 31 7.84 11.28 -1.51
N ASP A 32 8.50 12.26 -0.86
CA ASP A 32 8.02 12.84 0.39
C ASP A 32 8.70 14.18 0.67
N VAL A 33 8.18 14.92 1.65
CA VAL A 33 8.80 16.11 2.25
C VAL A 33 8.80 15.90 3.76
N SER A 34 9.95 16.14 4.42
CA SER A 34 10.02 16.02 5.88
C SER A 34 9.01 16.92 6.57
N GLN A 35 8.54 16.51 7.76
CA GLN A 35 7.48 17.22 8.48
C GLN A 35 7.81 18.68 8.78
N ASP A 36 9.09 19.00 8.96
CA ASP A 36 9.61 20.35 9.19
C ASP A 36 9.81 21.17 7.88
N GLY A 37 9.56 20.56 6.73
CA GLY A 37 9.72 21.17 5.40
C GLY A 37 11.18 21.40 4.96
N HIS A 38 12.18 20.86 5.68
CA HIS A 38 13.60 21.09 5.37
C HIS A 38 14.14 20.13 4.30
N TYR A 39 13.64 18.92 4.23
CA TYR A 39 14.15 17.91 3.32
C TYR A 39 13.11 17.47 2.31
N LEU A 40 13.53 17.36 1.07
CA LEU A 40 12.77 16.73 -0.02
C LEU A 40 13.36 15.36 -0.28
N LEU A 41 12.51 14.33 -0.25
CA LEU A 41 12.82 12.99 -0.71
C LEU A 41 12.30 12.82 -2.13
N PHE A 42 13.17 12.42 -3.04
CA PHE A 42 12.78 12.22 -4.43
C PHE A 42 13.50 11.03 -5.05
N SER A 43 12.91 10.48 -6.08
CA SER A 43 13.47 9.35 -6.80
C SER A 43 13.70 9.65 -8.26
N ARG A 44 14.58 8.81 -8.85
CA ARG A 44 14.83 8.71 -10.28
C ARG A 44 14.81 7.24 -10.65
N ARG A 45 14.18 6.92 -11.77
CA ARG A 45 14.21 5.59 -12.32
C ARG A 45 14.96 5.60 -13.63
N GLU A 46 16.05 4.85 -13.69
CA GLU A 46 16.90 4.76 -14.87
C GLU A 46 16.67 3.43 -15.59
N PRO A 47 16.57 3.44 -16.93
CA PRO A 47 16.47 2.21 -17.71
C PRO A 47 17.73 1.35 -17.53
N ASN A 48 17.53 0.04 -17.38
CA ASN A 48 18.58 -0.97 -17.48
C ASN A 48 18.07 -2.10 -18.37
N LEU A 49 18.48 -2.12 -19.62
CA LEU A 49 17.96 -3.06 -20.60
C LEU A 49 18.69 -4.41 -20.62
N THR A 50 19.72 -4.56 -19.79
CA THR A 50 20.55 -5.78 -19.75
C THR A 50 20.00 -6.85 -18.81
N GLU A 51 19.15 -6.47 -17.85
CA GLU A 51 18.57 -7.44 -16.90
C GLU A 51 17.16 -6.98 -16.41
N ARG A 52 16.37 -7.92 -15.93
CA ARG A 52 15.07 -7.67 -15.30
C ARG A 52 15.21 -7.39 -13.80
N PRO A 53 14.35 -6.46 -13.29
CA PRO A 53 13.46 -5.53 -13.99
C PRO A 53 14.29 -4.51 -14.80
N PHE A 54 13.79 -4.10 -15.97
CA PHE A 54 14.50 -3.22 -16.90
C PHE A 54 14.66 -1.77 -16.42
N SER A 55 14.78 -1.59 -15.11
CA SER A 55 15.00 -0.28 -14.50
C SER A 55 15.70 -0.40 -13.14
N ARG A 56 16.34 0.69 -12.74
CA ARG A 56 16.99 0.89 -11.45
C ARG A 56 16.42 2.11 -10.79
N THR A 57 16.10 2.03 -9.52
CA THR A 57 15.59 3.14 -8.70
C THR A 57 16.73 3.73 -7.88
N TYR A 58 16.83 5.05 -7.91
CA TYR A 58 17.71 5.86 -7.07
C TYR A 58 16.84 6.74 -6.18
N ILE A 59 17.16 6.83 -4.89
CA ILE A 59 16.46 7.70 -3.94
C ILE A 59 17.44 8.69 -3.36
N TYR A 60 17.03 9.97 -3.39
CA TYR A 60 17.83 11.11 -2.99
C TYR A 60 17.14 11.91 -1.90
N LYS A 61 17.92 12.46 -0.97
CA LYS A 61 17.49 13.46 0.00
C LYS A 61 18.14 14.80 -0.36
N MET A 62 17.32 15.84 -0.55
CA MET A 62 17.78 17.20 -0.80
C MET A 62 17.49 18.07 0.42
N ASP A 63 18.47 18.78 0.93
CA ASP A 63 18.26 19.88 1.87
C ASP A 63 17.77 21.11 1.08
N LEU A 64 16.55 21.56 1.34
CA LEU A 64 15.90 22.66 0.60
C LEU A 64 16.45 24.05 0.94
N ARG A 65 17.33 24.16 1.94
CA ARG A 65 17.99 25.42 2.30
C ARG A 65 19.36 25.56 1.62
N THR A 66 20.13 24.48 1.66
CA THR A 66 21.50 24.45 1.09
C THR A 66 21.55 23.92 -0.33
N MET A 67 20.47 23.27 -0.80
CA MET A 67 20.38 22.56 -2.07
C MET A 67 21.35 21.36 -2.17
N HIS A 68 21.94 20.93 -1.05
CA HIS A 68 22.78 19.73 -1.00
C HIS A 68 21.93 18.48 -1.22
N VAL A 69 22.45 17.53 -2.00
CA VAL A 69 21.77 16.29 -2.37
C VAL A 69 22.60 15.09 -1.96
N ASP A 70 22.04 14.26 -1.08
CA ASP A 70 22.59 12.96 -0.69
C ASP A 70 21.91 11.83 -1.49
N THR A 71 22.69 10.87 -1.96
CA THR A 71 22.17 9.62 -2.52
C THR A 71 21.98 8.62 -1.39
N LEU A 72 20.72 8.25 -1.09
CA LEU A 72 20.41 7.29 -0.03
C LEU A 72 20.35 5.85 -0.57
N ILE A 73 19.65 5.63 -1.67
CA ILE A 73 19.57 4.33 -2.36
C ILE A 73 20.15 4.49 -3.77
N LYS A 74 21.02 3.56 -4.15
CA LYS A 74 21.75 3.64 -5.42
C LYS A 74 21.45 2.42 -6.30
N GLY A 75 20.58 2.60 -7.29
CA GLY A 75 20.36 1.61 -8.35
C GLY A 75 19.67 0.33 -7.89
N GLU A 76 18.77 0.41 -6.90
CA GLU A 76 18.01 -0.75 -6.44
C GLU A 76 16.92 -1.15 -7.46
N LYS A 77 16.72 -2.46 -7.62
CA LYS A 77 15.83 -3.01 -8.65
C LYS A 77 14.36 -2.98 -8.25
N PHE A 78 14.08 -3.27 -7.00
CA PHE A 78 12.77 -3.69 -6.52
C PHE A 78 12.16 -2.70 -5.51
N VAL A 79 12.75 -1.51 -5.36
CA VAL A 79 12.19 -0.42 -4.55
C VAL A 79 11.31 0.46 -5.44
N SER A 80 10.10 0.76 -4.97
CA SER A 80 9.13 1.60 -5.67
C SER A 80 9.07 3.03 -5.11
N ARG A 81 9.03 3.19 -3.78
CA ARG A 81 8.83 4.47 -3.11
C ARG A 81 9.49 4.48 -1.72
N ALA A 82 9.72 5.70 -1.20
CA ALA A 82 10.16 5.92 0.17
C ALA A 82 9.40 7.08 0.81
N VAL A 83 9.23 7.05 2.14
CA VAL A 83 8.74 8.18 2.93
C VAL A 83 9.61 8.35 4.16
N PHE A 84 9.70 9.58 4.69
CA PHE A 84 10.42 9.84 5.94
C PHE A 84 9.69 9.29 7.16
N SER A 85 10.47 8.88 8.17
CA SER A 85 9.96 8.82 9.54
C SER A 85 9.56 10.21 10.01
N PRO A 86 8.69 10.35 11.03
CA PRO A 86 8.27 11.65 11.56
C PRO A 86 9.40 12.57 11.99
N ASP A 87 10.56 12.03 12.39
CA ASP A 87 11.77 12.75 12.78
C ASP A 87 12.82 12.86 11.65
N ALA A 88 12.49 12.36 10.45
CA ALA A 88 13.35 12.31 9.27
C ALA A 88 14.72 11.62 9.47
N THR A 89 14.86 10.75 10.48
CA THR A 89 16.09 9.96 10.72
C THR A 89 16.10 8.63 9.99
N GLN A 90 14.92 8.15 9.60
CA GLN A 90 14.72 6.89 8.89
C GLN A 90 13.83 7.07 7.66
N LEU A 91 13.85 6.06 6.78
CA LEU A 91 12.90 5.94 5.69
C LEU A 91 12.11 4.65 5.83
N LEU A 92 10.84 4.72 5.50
CA LEU A 92 10.02 3.56 5.19
C LEU A 92 10.06 3.36 3.68
N LEU A 93 10.57 2.22 3.25
CA LEU A 93 10.70 1.86 1.84
C LEU A 93 9.61 0.86 1.46
N ASP A 94 8.92 1.14 0.37
CA ASP A 94 8.02 0.21 -0.30
C ASP A 94 8.81 -0.53 -1.38
N ALA A 95 8.84 -1.86 -1.25
CA ALA A 95 9.65 -2.72 -2.10
C ALA A 95 9.05 -4.13 -2.19
N SER A 96 9.54 -4.95 -3.10
CA SER A 96 9.26 -6.39 -3.05
C SER A 96 10.31 -7.14 -2.22
N GLY A 97 10.03 -8.39 -1.89
CA GLY A 97 10.93 -9.21 -1.07
C GLY A 97 12.32 -9.42 -1.67
N GLU A 98 12.47 -9.26 -2.99
CA GLU A 98 13.75 -9.38 -3.71
C GLU A 98 14.67 -8.16 -3.52
N ALA A 99 14.16 -7.05 -3.02
CA ALA A 99 14.98 -5.86 -2.79
C ALA A 99 16.12 -6.14 -1.80
N PHE A 100 17.24 -5.43 -1.99
CA PHE A 100 18.39 -5.50 -1.11
C PHE A 100 18.95 -6.93 -0.97
N ASP A 101 19.24 -7.56 -2.10
CA ASP A 101 19.74 -8.92 -2.18
C ASP A 101 18.80 -9.98 -1.57
N GLY A 102 17.50 -9.71 -1.60
CA GLY A 102 16.47 -10.67 -1.19
C GLY A 102 16.28 -10.83 0.31
N ILE A 103 16.67 -9.84 1.13
CA ILE A 103 16.52 -9.93 2.60
C ILE A 103 15.08 -10.08 3.06
N GLY A 104 14.10 -9.65 2.22
CA GLY A 104 12.66 -9.80 2.46
C GLY A 104 12.07 -11.14 2.02
N LEU A 105 12.82 -11.97 1.35
CA LEU A 105 12.31 -13.25 0.82
C LEU A 105 12.02 -14.25 1.93
N LYS A 106 10.84 -14.90 1.82
CA LYS A 106 10.41 -16.04 2.63
C LYS A 106 9.78 -17.09 1.72
N ILE A 107 10.60 -17.67 0.85
CA ILE A 107 10.20 -18.71 -0.11
C ILE A 107 10.99 -19.98 0.14
N LYS A 108 10.42 -21.12 -0.25
CA LYS A 108 11.11 -22.41 -0.21
C LYS A 108 12.13 -22.50 -1.35
N GLU A 109 13.16 -23.30 -1.15
CA GLU A 109 14.12 -23.61 -2.21
C GLU A 109 13.42 -24.12 -3.48
N GLY A 110 13.80 -23.59 -4.64
CA GLY A 110 13.21 -23.92 -5.93
C GLY A 110 11.91 -23.20 -6.27
N GLN A 111 11.35 -22.38 -5.37
CA GLN A 111 10.19 -21.55 -5.67
C GLN A 111 10.60 -20.21 -6.28
N THR A 112 9.80 -19.74 -7.23
CA THR A 112 9.95 -18.41 -7.80
C THR A 112 9.23 -17.39 -6.91
N SER A 113 9.90 -16.28 -6.61
CA SER A 113 9.31 -15.18 -5.85
C SER A 113 8.26 -14.41 -6.67
N ASN A 114 7.33 -13.78 -5.96
CA ASN A 114 6.37 -12.85 -6.55
C ASN A 114 6.87 -11.41 -6.40
N THR A 115 7.45 -10.87 -7.46
CA THR A 115 8.00 -9.50 -7.48
C THR A 115 6.95 -8.40 -7.30
N SER A 116 5.66 -8.74 -7.39
CA SER A 116 4.54 -7.82 -7.15
C SER A 116 4.03 -7.84 -5.71
N ASP A 117 4.63 -8.65 -4.85
CA ASP A 117 4.27 -8.75 -3.43
C ASP A 117 4.87 -7.57 -2.66
N GLY A 118 4.01 -6.64 -2.24
CA GLY A 118 4.43 -5.41 -1.55
C GLY A 118 4.90 -5.69 -0.14
N GLN A 119 6.10 -5.23 0.19
CA GLN A 119 6.70 -5.29 1.52
C GLN A 119 7.25 -3.95 1.97
N LEU A 120 7.35 -3.76 3.28
CA LEU A 120 7.93 -2.57 3.89
C LEU A 120 9.28 -2.88 4.53
N PHE A 121 10.23 -1.96 4.31
CA PHE A 121 11.57 -2.00 4.89
C PHE A 121 11.86 -0.69 5.61
N LEU A 122 12.58 -0.79 6.71
CA LEU A 122 13.07 0.36 7.45
C LEU A 122 14.53 0.61 7.07
N TYR A 123 14.85 1.80 6.58
CA TYR A 123 16.19 2.24 6.26
C TYR A 123 16.63 3.32 7.25
N ASN A 124 17.74 3.13 7.92
CA ASN A 124 18.36 4.12 8.80
C ASN A 124 19.30 5.01 7.98
N ILE A 125 19.08 6.33 8.01
CA ILE A 125 19.84 7.29 7.18
C ILE A 125 21.30 7.40 7.66
N ALA A 126 21.56 7.30 8.97
CA ALA A 126 22.88 7.53 9.54
C ALA A 126 23.87 6.39 9.24
N ASP A 127 23.47 5.15 9.47
CA ASP A 127 24.31 3.97 9.31
C ASP A 127 24.02 3.16 8.04
N LYS A 128 22.98 3.57 7.27
CA LYS A 128 22.50 2.93 6.04
C LYS A 128 22.03 1.48 6.22
N SER A 129 21.74 1.07 7.44
CA SER A 129 21.19 -0.25 7.70
C SER A 129 19.77 -0.40 7.18
N ILE A 130 19.41 -1.61 6.72
CA ILE A 130 18.10 -1.93 6.16
C ILE A 130 17.53 -3.14 6.91
N LYS A 131 16.28 -3.02 7.34
CA LYS A 131 15.55 -4.08 8.05
C LYS A 131 14.19 -4.33 7.39
N PRO A 132 13.87 -5.57 6.97
CA PRO A 132 12.53 -5.90 6.53
C PRO A 132 11.56 -5.87 7.71
N LEU A 133 10.43 -5.14 7.57
CA LEU A 133 9.41 -5.03 8.60
C LEU A 133 8.27 -6.04 8.42
N THR A 134 7.98 -6.41 7.17
CA THR A 134 6.81 -7.25 6.83
C THR A 134 7.18 -8.59 6.19
N LYS A 135 8.43 -9.05 6.30
CA LYS A 135 8.91 -10.34 5.77
C LYS A 135 8.05 -11.55 6.21
N ASP A 136 7.57 -11.54 7.46
CA ASP A 136 6.77 -12.61 8.04
C ASP A 136 5.25 -12.33 8.00
N PHE A 137 4.86 -11.27 7.33
CA PHE A 137 3.47 -10.87 7.16
C PHE A 137 2.96 -11.39 5.81
N ALA A 138 2.02 -12.33 5.85
CA ALA A 138 1.53 -13.02 4.65
C ALA A 138 0.75 -12.13 3.66
N PRO A 139 -0.10 -11.16 4.10
CA PRO A 139 -0.76 -10.25 3.17
C PRO A 139 0.21 -9.30 2.45
N SER A 140 -0.07 -8.99 1.19
CA SER A 140 0.72 -8.03 0.40
C SER A 140 0.36 -6.60 0.76
N VAL A 141 1.32 -5.78 1.16
CA VAL A 141 1.11 -4.37 1.49
C VAL A 141 0.69 -3.60 0.24
N ASP A 142 -0.36 -2.79 0.35
CA ASP A 142 -0.94 -2.02 -0.75
C ASP A 142 -0.74 -0.50 -0.55
N SER A 143 -0.99 0.01 0.65
CA SER A 143 -0.73 1.40 1.02
C SER A 143 -0.20 1.52 2.44
N TYR A 144 0.44 2.63 2.75
CA TYR A 144 1.02 2.86 4.08
C TYR A 144 1.11 4.36 4.38
N GLU A 145 0.99 4.68 5.67
CA GLU A 145 1.17 6.02 6.21
C GLU A 145 1.86 5.93 7.58
N TRP A 146 2.91 6.74 7.81
CA TRP A 146 3.59 6.80 9.09
C TRP A 146 3.00 7.95 9.92
N ASN A 147 2.27 7.60 10.98
CA ASN A 147 1.58 8.57 11.82
C ASN A 147 2.59 9.33 12.71
N THR A 148 2.43 10.64 12.76
CA THR A 148 3.32 11.54 13.52
C THR A 148 3.03 11.56 15.03
N LEU A 149 1.79 11.22 15.45
CA LEU A 149 1.38 11.28 16.86
C LEU A 149 1.83 10.06 17.66
N ASP A 150 1.52 8.86 17.19
CA ASP A 150 1.80 7.61 17.90
C ASP A 150 2.99 6.82 17.35
N LYS A 151 3.60 7.33 16.25
CA LYS A 151 4.75 6.72 15.57
C LYS A 151 4.47 5.32 15.01
N GLN A 152 3.19 4.92 14.91
CA GLN A 152 2.80 3.69 14.24
C GLN A 152 2.75 3.89 12.72
N ILE A 153 2.96 2.82 11.98
CA ILE A 153 2.72 2.77 10.55
C ILE A 153 1.36 2.10 10.36
N TYR A 154 0.45 2.79 9.69
CA TYR A 154 -0.85 2.24 9.30
C TYR A 154 -0.75 1.76 7.87
N ILE A 155 -1.24 0.56 7.61
CA ILE A 155 -1.15 -0.08 6.30
C ILE A 155 -2.48 -0.66 5.88
N THR A 156 -2.77 -0.63 4.58
CA THR A 156 -3.70 -1.57 3.98
C THR A 156 -2.93 -2.70 3.31
N ALA A 157 -3.48 -3.90 3.35
CA ALA A 157 -2.85 -5.06 2.73
C ALA A 157 -3.89 -6.00 2.12
N LYS A 158 -3.52 -6.58 0.97
CA LYS A 158 -4.30 -7.59 0.26
C LYS A 158 -4.12 -8.94 0.93
N ASP A 159 -5.18 -9.42 1.55
CA ASP A 159 -5.29 -10.74 2.16
C ASP A 159 -6.30 -11.58 1.36
N LYS A 160 -5.81 -12.35 0.41
CA LYS A 160 -6.63 -13.10 -0.56
C LYS A 160 -7.50 -12.15 -1.40
N ASP A 161 -8.81 -12.16 -1.19
CA ASP A 161 -9.79 -11.32 -1.88
C ASP A 161 -10.27 -10.11 -1.06
N ARG A 162 -9.63 -9.84 0.09
CA ARG A 162 -9.92 -8.73 0.97
C ARG A 162 -8.77 -7.72 1.01
N VAL A 163 -9.11 -6.48 1.28
CA VAL A 163 -8.13 -5.45 1.62
C VAL A 163 -8.40 -5.00 3.05
N ARG A 164 -7.50 -5.36 3.95
CA ARG A 164 -7.65 -5.12 5.38
C ARG A 164 -6.69 -4.06 5.86
N MET A 165 -7.02 -3.45 6.99
CA MET A 165 -6.21 -2.41 7.62
C MET A 165 -5.46 -2.95 8.84
N TYR A 166 -4.21 -2.51 9.01
CA TYR A 166 -3.35 -2.93 10.12
C TYR A 166 -2.56 -1.74 10.66
N SER A 167 -2.13 -1.85 11.92
CA SER A 167 -1.06 -1.03 12.49
C SER A 167 0.21 -1.85 12.62
N LEU A 168 1.34 -1.25 12.29
CA LEU A 168 2.68 -1.83 12.38
C LEU A 168 3.54 -0.95 13.28
N ASN A 169 4.11 -1.53 14.33
CA ASN A 169 5.08 -0.85 15.18
C ASN A 169 6.49 -0.97 14.56
N PRO A 170 7.10 0.14 14.11
CA PRO A 170 8.39 0.09 13.40
C PRO A 170 9.56 -0.37 14.30
N SER A 171 9.47 -0.17 15.61
CA SER A 171 10.56 -0.52 16.55
C SER A 171 10.69 -2.03 16.74
N ASN A 172 9.58 -2.74 16.89
CA ASN A 172 9.56 -4.18 17.19
C ASN A 172 8.96 -5.06 16.10
N GLY A 173 8.42 -4.47 15.00
CA GLY A 173 7.82 -5.18 13.88
C GLY A 173 6.44 -5.81 14.18
N LYS A 174 5.84 -5.52 15.35
CA LYS A 174 4.53 -6.09 15.70
C LYS A 174 3.44 -5.50 14.82
N ILE A 175 2.68 -6.38 14.15
CA ILE A 175 1.53 -6.03 13.31
C ILE A 175 0.25 -6.44 14.02
N LYS A 176 -0.75 -5.55 14.02
CA LYS A 176 -2.10 -5.77 14.56
C LYS A 176 -3.13 -5.42 13.51
N GLN A 177 -4.06 -6.33 13.21
CA GLN A 177 -5.22 -6.00 12.39
C GLN A 177 -6.16 -5.05 13.13
N LEU A 178 -6.63 -4.00 12.45
CA LEU A 178 -7.61 -3.06 12.97
C LEU A 178 -9.03 -3.58 12.75
N GLN A 179 -9.95 -3.17 13.63
CA GLN A 179 -11.37 -3.54 13.57
C GLN A 179 -12.16 -2.63 12.60
N ALA A 180 -11.58 -2.39 11.42
CA ALA A 180 -12.26 -1.67 10.35
C ALA A 180 -13.45 -2.49 9.84
N LYS A 181 -14.53 -1.80 9.49
CA LYS A 181 -15.72 -2.38 8.85
C LYS A 181 -15.43 -2.61 7.37
N GLU A 182 -16.20 -3.47 6.74
CA GLU A 182 -16.15 -3.83 5.33
C GLU A 182 -15.01 -4.80 4.96
N ASP A 183 -15.15 -5.42 3.80
CA ASP A 183 -14.23 -6.44 3.29
C ASP A 183 -13.03 -5.82 2.54
N VAL A 184 -13.26 -4.69 1.90
CA VAL A 184 -12.25 -3.99 1.09
C VAL A 184 -12.16 -2.55 1.55
N ILE A 185 -11.02 -2.20 2.13
CA ILE A 185 -10.67 -0.81 2.43
C ILE A 185 -10.02 -0.23 1.17
N SER A 186 -10.68 0.73 0.54
CA SER A 186 -10.24 1.28 -0.75
C SER A 186 -9.31 2.48 -0.61
N ASP A 187 -9.45 3.25 0.46
CA ASP A 187 -8.61 4.41 0.76
C ASP A 187 -8.76 4.83 2.21
N TYR A 188 -7.76 5.52 2.76
CA TYR A 188 -7.81 6.09 4.11
C TYR A 188 -6.93 7.33 4.24
N SER A 189 -7.19 8.14 5.25
CA SER A 189 -6.37 9.28 5.64
C SER A 189 -6.39 9.46 7.16
N ILE A 190 -5.22 9.71 7.74
CA ILE A 190 -5.05 9.87 9.18
C ILE A 190 -4.95 11.35 9.53
N ALA A 191 -5.61 11.75 10.60
CA ALA A 191 -5.53 13.12 11.09
C ALA A 191 -4.15 13.40 11.71
N ASN A 192 -3.53 14.53 11.31
CA ASN A 192 -2.20 14.91 11.81
C ASN A 192 -2.18 15.32 13.30
N GLN A 193 -3.34 15.70 13.88
CA GLN A 193 -3.44 16.26 15.22
C GLN A 193 -4.46 15.53 16.12
N ALA A 194 -5.03 14.42 15.65
CA ALA A 194 -5.99 13.61 16.40
C ALA A 194 -5.74 12.12 16.17
N PHE A 195 -6.09 11.28 17.15
CA PHE A 195 -6.04 9.82 17.02
C PHE A 195 -7.27 9.30 16.26
N GLU A 196 -7.47 9.84 15.09
CA GLU A 196 -8.61 9.54 14.22
C GLU A 196 -8.15 9.40 12.78
N MET A 197 -8.85 8.55 12.05
CA MET A 197 -8.74 8.46 10.59
C MET A 197 -10.13 8.41 9.96
N VAL A 198 -10.20 8.70 8.69
CA VAL A 198 -11.34 8.39 7.83
C VAL A 198 -10.92 7.33 6.83
N TYR A 199 -11.85 6.47 6.43
CA TYR A 199 -11.59 5.50 5.38
C TYR A 199 -12.84 5.21 4.56
N PHE A 200 -12.63 4.83 3.32
CA PHE A 200 -13.65 4.25 2.47
C PHE A 200 -13.55 2.73 2.48
N GLY A 201 -14.68 2.10 2.66
CA GLY A 201 -14.80 0.65 2.60
C GLY A 201 -16.02 0.20 1.80
N LEU A 202 -15.92 -0.99 1.23
CA LEU A 202 -17.01 -1.64 0.50
C LEU A 202 -16.99 -3.16 0.76
N SER A 203 -18.11 -3.79 0.49
CA SER A 203 -18.23 -5.24 0.50
C SER A 203 -19.03 -5.72 -0.71
N ALA A 204 -19.18 -7.03 -0.85
CA ALA A 204 -19.93 -7.61 -1.97
C ALA A 204 -21.41 -7.21 -2.02
N SER A 205 -21.98 -6.74 -0.90
CA SER A 205 -23.38 -6.39 -0.75
C SER A 205 -23.66 -4.88 -0.58
N ASN A 206 -22.63 -4.06 -0.70
CA ASN A 206 -22.79 -2.60 -0.65
C ASN A 206 -21.70 -1.89 -1.46
N SER A 207 -22.03 -0.70 -1.93
CA SER A 207 -21.08 0.24 -2.52
C SER A 207 -20.21 0.89 -1.45
N GLN A 208 -19.38 1.84 -1.82
CA GLN A 208 -18.51 2.55 -0.89
C GLN A 208 -19.30 3.24 0.24
N ARG A 209 -18.80 3.05 1.45
CA ARG A 209 -19.21 3.75 2.66
C ARG A 209 -18.03 4.51 3.24
N LEU A 210 -18.28 5.70 3.74
CA LEU A 210 -17.29 6.50 4.46
C LEU A 210 -17.44 6.27 5.96
N TYR A 211 -16.32 5.99 6.60
CA TYR A 211 -16.21 5.74 8.04
C TYR A 211 -15.25 6.71 8.72
N THR A 212 -15.51 7.02 9.98
CA THR A 212 -14.47 7.41 10.93
C THR A 212 -13.94 6.19 11.65
N TYR A 213 -12.69 6.27 12.08
CA TYR A 213 -12.05 5.27 12.92
C TYR A 213 -11.26 5.94 14.04
N ASN A 214 -11.55 5.56 15.28
CA ASN A 214 -10.83 6.06 16.44
C ASN A 214 -9.67 5.11 16.77
N LEU A 215 -8.43 5.63 16.65
CA LEU A 215 -7.20 4.86 16.82
C LEU A 215 -6.93 4.43 18.27
N LYS A 216 -7.59 5.07 19.27
CA LYS A 216 -7.38 4.72 20.68
C LYS A 216 -8.23 3.55 21.13
N ASN A 217 -9.48 3.51 20.70
CA ASN A 217 -10.44 2.49 21.13
C ASN A 217 -10.78 1.44 20.07
N ASP A 218 -10.10 1.51 18.88
CA ASP A 218 -10.23 0.52 17.79
C ASP A 218 -11.69 0.38 17.30
N ALA A 219 -12.39 1.52 17.09
CA ALA A 219 -13.81 1.56 16.77
C ALA A 219 -14.11 2.37 15.51
N SER A 220 -14.98 1.84 14.65
CA SER A 220 -15.48 2.49 13.44
C SER A 220 -16.92 2.97 13.57
N SER A 221 -17.22 4.13 13.00
CA SER A 221 -18.58 4.67 12.84
C SER A 221 -18.84 5.07 11.39
N CYS A 222 -19.94 4.58 10.81
CA CYS A 222 -20.31 4.94 9.44
C CYS A 222 -20.84 6.40 9.41
N LEU A 223 -20.25 7.22 8.56
CA LEU A 223 -20.67 8.60 8.31
C LEU A 223 -21.63 8.70 7.13
N ILE A 224 -21.29 8.03 6.03
CA ILE A 224 -22.03 8.12 4.77
C ILE A 224 -22.12 6.72 4.16
N ASP A 225 -23.31 6.32 3.75
CA ASP A 225 -23.57 5.15 2.93
C ASP A 225 -24.05 5.61 1.55
N LEU A 226 -23.20 5.52 0.55
CA LEU A 226 -23.51 5.96 -0.81
C LEU A 226 -24.52 5.07 -1.52
N SER A 227 -24.71 3.84 -1.05
CA SER A 227 -25.65 2.88 -1.63
C SER A 227 -27.04 2.88 -0.97
N LYS A 228 -27.20 3.57 0.16
CA LYS A 228 -28.42 3.51 0.99
C LYS A 228 -29.71 3.81 0.20
N GLU A 229 -29.71 4.89 -0.58
CA GLU A 229 -30.89 5.27 -1.36
C GLU A 229 -31.11 4.36 -2.58
N ILE A 230 -30.02 3.97 -3.25
CA ILE A 230 -30.07 3.11 -4.45
C ILE A 230 -30.56 1.71 -4.09
N LEU A 231 -30.15 1.19 -2.95
CA LEU A 231 -30.48 -0.16 -2.49
C LEU A 231 -31.70 -0.22 -1.56
N ARG A 232 -32.36 0.90 -1.29
CA ARG A 232 -33.49 0.96 -0.34
C ARG A 232 -34.58 -0.07 -0.61
N ASP A 233 -34.92 -0.28 -1.88
CA ASP A 233 -35.99 -1.18 -2.31
C ASP A 233 -35.43 -2.48 -2.96
N VAL A 234 -34.14 -2.75 -2.74
CA VAL A 234 -33.45 -3.94 -3.29
C VAL A 234 -33.10 -4.90 -2.18
N THR A 235 -33.57 -6.13 -2.28
CA THR A 235 -33.14 -7.23 -1.41
C THR A 235 -31.93 -7.93 -2.05
N LEU A 236 -30.77 -7.81 -1.41
CA LEU A 236 -29.55 -8.52 -1.85
C LEU A 236 -29.51 -9.92 -1.24
N GLY A 237 -28.84 -10.81 -1.95
CA GLY A 237 -28.51 -12.13 -1.45
C GLY A 237 -27.30 -12.14 -0.54
N GLU A 238 -27.03 -13.27 0.07
CA GLU A 238 -25.86 -13.49 0.92
C GLU A 238 -24.63 -13.87 0.10
N VAL A 239 -23.45 -13.46 0.58
CA VAL A 239 -22.17 -13.90 0.01
C VAL A 239 -21.47 -14.80 1.01
N GLN A 240 -21.12 -16.01 0.57
CA GLN A 240 -20.44 -17.02 1.39
C GLN A 240 -19.07 -17.36 0.80
N ASP A 241 -18.07 -17.45 1.68
CA ASP A 241 -16.75 -17.95 1.30
C ASP A 241 -16.78 -19.47 1.17
N TRP A 242 -16.05 -20.00 0.20
CA TRP A 242 -15.80 -21.43 0.07
C TRP A 242 -14.37 -21.69 -0.41
N ASN A 243 -13.90 -22.89 -0.22
CA ASN A 243 -12.63 -23.33 -0.75
C ASN A 243 -12.66 -24.84 -1.03
N PHE A 244 -11.73 -25.27 -1.87
CA PHE A 244 -11.47 -26.70 -2.11
C PHE A 244 -9.98 -26.91 -2.40
N VAL A 245 -9.53 -28.14 -2.22
CA VAL A 245 -8.16 -28.52 -2.57
C VAL A 245 -8.14 -29.03 -4.00
N SER A 246 -7.29 -28.45 -4.84
CA SER A 246 -7.09 -28.89 -6.23
C SER A 246 -6.42 -30.26 -6.32
N ALA A 247 -6.43 -30.86 -7.50
CA ALA A 247 -5.73 -32.13 -7.73
C ALA A 247 -4.21 -32.05 -7.51
N GLN A 248 -3.62 -30.84 -7.56
CA GLN A 248 -2.21 -30.58 -7.27
C GLN A 248 -1.92 -30.25 -5.81
N GLY A 249 -2.94 -30.25 -4.95
CA GLY A 249 -2.80 -29.99 -3.51
C GLY A 249 -2.91 -28.51 -3.12
N ASP A 250 -3.16 -27.60 -4.07
CA ASP A 250 -3.36 -26.19 -3.77
C ASP A 250 -4.77 -25.89 -3.30
N THR A 251 -4.91 -25.01 -2.30
CA THR A 251 -6.22 -24.53 -1.87
C THR A 251 -6.71 -23.43 -2.79
N ILE A 252 -7.82 -23.67 -3.46
CA ILE A 252 -8.52 -22.70 -4.31
C ILE A 252 -9.61 -22.04 -3.50
N TYR A 253 -9.61 -20.71 -3.49
CA TYR A 253 -10.59 -19.89 -2.77
C TYR A 253 -11.62 -19.32 -3.74
N GLY A 254 -12.89 -19.31 -3.32
CA GLY A 254 -14.00 -18.81 -4.10
C GLY A 254 -15.10 -18.21 -3.24
N ARG A 255 -16.14 -17.72 -3.88
CA ARG A 255 -17.31 -17.12 -3.25
C ARG A 255 -18.59 -17.59 -3.94
N PHE A 256 -19.63 -17.81 -3.15
CA PHE A 256 -20.99 -17.97 -3.64
C PHE A 256 -21.77 -16.68 -3.41
N TYR A 257 -22.39 -16.19 -4.46
CA TYR A 257 -23.39 -15.14 -4.40
C TYR A 257 -24.74 -15.83 -4.48
N LEU A 258 -25.41 -15.99 -3.34
CA LEU A 258 -26.70 -16.64 -3.23
C LEU A 258 -27.83 -15.69 -3.63
N PRO A 259 -28.92 -16.16 -4.24
CA PRO A 259 -30.07 -15.30 -4.51
C PRO A 259 -30.72 -14.82 -3.21
N PRO A 260 -31.48 -13.70 -3.25
CA PRO A 260 -32.34 -13.31 -2.13
C PRO A 260 -33.27 -14.47 -1.72
N HIS A 261 -33.44 -14.66 -0.41
CA HIS A 261 -34.28 -15.71 0.14
C HIS A 261 -33.86 -17.12 -0.30
N PHE A 262 -32.53 -17.36 -0.39
CA PHE A 262 -31.98 -18.66 -0.76
C PHE A 262 -32.53 -19.78 0.13
N ASP A 263 -33.00 -20.86 -0.50
CA ASP A 263 -33.52 -22.05 0.15
C ASP A 263 -32.65 -23.26 -0.23
N ALA A 264 -31.86 -23.76 0.72
CA ALA A 264 -30.93 -24.86 0.49
C ALA A 264 -31.59 -26.17 0.08
N THR A 265 -32.94 -26.30 0.22
CA THR A 265 -33.71 -27.48 -0.23
C THR A 265 -34.06 -27.45 -1.72
N LYS A 266 -33.88 -26.30 -2.38
CA LYS A 266 -34.18 -26.10 -3.80
C LYS A 266 -32.91 -26.15 -4.64
N LYS A 267 -33.09 -26.48 -5.91
CA LYS A 267 -32.01 -26.40 -6.93
C LYS A 267 -32.12 -25.09 -7.67
N TYR A 268 -30.95 -24.45 -7.89
CA TYR A 268 -30.83 -23.20 -8.60
C TYR A 268 -29.88 -23.35 -9.80
N PRO A 269 -30.10 -22.64 -10.92
CA PRO A 269 -29.10 -22.52 -11.94
C PRO A 269 -27.87 -21.80 -11.38
N MET A 270 -26.67 -22.20 -11.77
CA MET A 270 -25.42 -21.62 -11.30
C MET A 270 -24.60 -21.07 -12.46
N ILE A 271 -24.09 -19.86 -12.29
CA ILE A 271 -23.10 -19.27 -13.17
C ILE A 271 -21.75 -19.37 -12.48
N VAL A 272 -20.77 -19.99 -13.13
CA VAL A 272 -19.40 -20.06 -12.64
C VAL A 272 -18.58 -19.00 -13.35
N ASN A 273 -17.97 -18.07 -12.58
CA ASN A 273 -17.01 -17.11 -13.06
C ASN A 273 -15.65 -17.42 -12.43
N TYR A 274 -14.61 -17.49 -13.25
CA TYR A 274 -13.26 -17.65 -12.77
C TYR A 274 -12.31 -16.67 -13.46
N TYR A 275 -11.32 -16.19 -12.73
CA TYR A 275 -10.28 -15.35 -13.25
C TYR A 275 -8.99 -16.15 -13.39
N GLY A 276 -8.54 -16.31 -14.65
CA GLY A 276 -7.33 -17.09 -14.99
C GLY A 276 -6.02 -16.28 -14.94
N GLY A 277 -6.06 -15.06 -14.41
CA GLY A 277 -4.87 -14.20 -14.31
C GLY A 277 -4.10 -14.38 -13.00
N THR A 278 -3.02 -13.61 -12.86
CA THR A 278 -2.10 -13.65 -11.70
C THR A 278 -2.37 -12.55 -10.67
N THR A 279 -3.27 -11.60 -10.97
CA THR A 279 -3.59 -10.50 -10.04
C THR A 279 -4.78 -10.90 -9.18
N PRO A 280 -4.67 -10.87 -7.84
CA PRO A 280 -5.81 -11.13 -6.96
C PRO A 280 -6.97 -10.16 -7.24
N THR A 281 -8.19 -10.66 -7.21
CA THR A 281 -9.41 -9.84 -7.32
C THR A 281 -9.96 -9.59 -5.93
N ALA A 282 -10.18 -8.33 -5.57
CA ALA A 282 -10.92 -7.97 -4.37
C ALA A 282 -12.43 -8.16 -4.58
N ARG A 283 -13.17 -8.35 -3.48
CA ARG A 283 -14.64 -8.46 -3.52
C ARG A 283 -15.28 -7.17 -3.97
#